data_8f91a6394377ade7d5db94818b64acad
#
_entry.id   8f91a6394377ade7d5db94818b64acad
#
_cell.length_a   1.000
_cell.length_b   1.000
_cell.length_c   1.000
_cell.angle_alpha   90.00
_cell.angle_beta   90.00
_cell.angle_gamma   90.00
#
_symmetry.space_group_name_H-M   'P 1'
#
loop_
_entity.id
_entity.type
_entity.pdbx_description
1 polymer ?
#
loop_
_entity_poly.entity_id
_entity_poly.type
_entity_poly.pdbx_seq_one_letter_code
_entity_poly.pdbx_strand_id
1 'polypeptide(L)'
;MTQPRLLSTIFSGVLLSISAFAQGPDITTLKIGQEAHDFHYYGQSGGIAAYSMATTSCNPGTVPVEWTNQDHPVIGQNIFRLKDGRFEQIGQSWLKHGFCAVNEGGCGSCQQTSCDTLGIGCADTYWATLNDGAGGGPKYLVNATTGIHSHPYPSPSGPSAIRGRLQVAVSDIDPAQNPGAIYFAEAQYVSAHDAGAGNAWNNNSYRRLDVVSVSDINGGGPTNVTAPAVLAWREIDPLVMVTTVTNSNEGGAGMHGIFNVGSRVTNHNNTSWTYDYVIHNLTSTQSAGTFSIPIPTGMTVTNTYFHDVPYHSGEIYNGTDWVWNQQGSTASWATTQTYQQNPNANAIRWGTMYTFSFTCDSAPQTVSGEIGLFAPGSGSVLTFNMVGPGGEPPLGSSLCAGDGSGTFCPCLNFGLSDRGCENGSYWQGCQLDGEGSASVGADDAVLTADRAAKNQPGLFFQGDQEVNAGRGVIFGDGLRCAGGFVKRLEVITTDAFGDGETTISLAATGGVSGGDVRYYQFWYRDPVESPCGGGFNTSNGFRIVWTP
;
A
#
# COMPACT_ATOMS: atom_id res chain seq x y z
N MET A 1 11.98 -26.74 -61.74
CA MET A 1 12.54 -26.92 -60.38
C MET A 1 11.88 -25.90 -59.49
N THR A 2 10.82 -26.34 -58.80
CA THR A 2 9.97 -25.51 -57.91
C THR A 2 10.41 -25.75 -56.49
N GLN A 3 10.87 -24.65 -55.82
CA GLN A 3 11.17 -24.68 -54.39
C GLN A 3 9.90 -24.59 -53.57
N PRO A 4 9.75 -25.33 -52.47
CA PRO A 4 8.60 -25.20 -51.55
C PRO A 4 8.82 -24.02 -50.58
N ARG A 5 7.78 -23.18 -50.45
CA ARG A 5 7.68 -22.16 -49.42
C ARG A 5 7.34 -22.80 -48.08
N LEU A 6 8.17 -22.67 -47.06
CA LEU A 6 7.82 -22.97 -45.68
C LEU A 6 6.86 -21.87 -45.14
N LEU A 7 5.65 -22.31 -44.81
CA LEU A 7 4.75 -21.52 -43.97
C LEU A 7 5.22 -21.62 -42.51
N SER A 8 5.65 -20.49 -41.97
CA SER A 8 5.93 -20.33 -40.53
C SER A 8 4.61 -20.04 -39.83
N THR A 9 4.09 -21.03 -39.09
CA THR A 9 2.92 -20.86 -38.21
C THR A 9 3.35 -20.17 -36.93
N ILE A 10 2.95 -18.91 -36.77
CA ILE A 10 3.12 -18.17 -35.52
C ILE A 10 2.07 -18.69 -34.52
N PHE A 11 2.50 -19.46 -33.54
CA PHE A 11 1.69 -19.78 -32.37
C PHE A 11 1.65 -18.55 -31.45
N SER A 12 0.56 -17.79 -31.53
CA SER A 12 0.22 -16.80 -30.49
C SER A 12 -0.25 -17.56 -29.23
N GLY A 13 0.68 -17.77 -28.32
CA GLY A 13 0.34 -18.26 -26.98
C GLY A 13 -0.40 -17.17 -26.23
N VAL A 14 -1.72 -17.35 -26.06
CA VAL A 14 -2.51 -16.60 -25.08
C VAL A 14 -2.03 -17.05 -23.70
N LEU A 15 -1.22 -16.23 -23.04
CA LEU A 15 -0.91 -16.39 -21.62
C LEU A 15 -2.18 -16.06 -20.83
N LEU A 16 -2.93 -17.08 -20.41
CA LEU A 16 -3.93 -16.93 -19.37
C LEU A 16 -3.20 -16.55 -18.08
N SER A 17 -3.42 -15.32 -17.60
CA SER A 17 -3.08 -14.94 -16.25
C SER A 17 -3.95 -15.76 -15.29
N ILE A 18 -3.40 -16.81 -14.71
CA ILE A 18 -4.01 -17.48 -13.58
C ILE A 18 -3.84 -16.52 -12.40
N SER A 19 -4.91 -15.87 -11.97
CA SER A 19 -4.95 -15.17 -10.70
C SER A 19 -4.66 -16.21 -9.61
N ALA A 20 -3.57 -16.07 -8.88
CA ALA A 20 -3.33 -16.88 -7.69
C ALA A 20 -4.39 -16.50 -6.67
N PHE A 21 -5.28 -17.42 -6.34
CA PHE A 21 -6.20 -17.25 -5.24
C PHE A 21 -5.41 -17.34 -3.93
N ALA A 22 -5.69 -16.45 -2.99
CA ALA A 22 -5.19 -16.55 -1.63
C ALA A 22 -5.51 -17.95 -1.08
N GLN A 23 -4.55 -18.57 -0.40
CA GLN A 23 -4.79 -19.87 0.23
C GLN A 23 -5.48 -19.66 1.59
N GLY A 24 -6.52 -20.42 1.87
CA GLY A 24 -7.28 -20.27 3.11
C GLY A 24 -8.48 -19.33 2.98
N PRO A 25 -9.06 -18.88 4.13
CA PRO A 25 -10.08 -17.85 4.16
C PRO A 25 -9.47 -16.50 3.76
N ASP A 26 -10.19 -15.74 2.98
CA ASP A 26 -9.76 -14.42 2.51
C ASP A 26 -10.98 -13.49 2.40
N ILE A 27 -10.82 -12.24 2.82
CA ILE A 27 -11.86 -11.23 2.69
C ILE A 27 -11.29 -9.96 2.07
N THR A 28 -11.89 -9.51 0.99
CA THR A 28 -11.51 -8.25 0.35
C THR A 28 -12.67 -7.28 0.31
N THR A 29 -12.39 -5.99 0.26
CA THR A 29 -13.39 -4.96 -0.04
C THR A 29 -13.58 -4.88 -1.56
N LEU A 30 -14.62 -5.53 -2.08
CA LEU A 30 -14.90 -5.59 -3.52
C LEU A 30 -15.43 -4.28 -4.08
N LYS A 31 -16.30 -3.60 -3.31
CA LYS A 31 -16.92 -2.33 -3.73
C LYS A 31 -17.08 -1.38 -2.55
N ILE A 32 -16.94 -0.08 -2.87
CA ILE A 32 -17.28 1.04 -1.99
C ILE A 32 -18.35 1.86 -2.72
N GLY A 33 -19.57 1.92 -2.15
CA GLY A 33 -20.75 2.44 -2.81
C GLY A 33 -21.08 1.64 -4.08
N GLN A 34 -22.33 1.28 -4.33
CA GLN A 34 -22.69 0.46 -5.50
C GLN A 34 -23.24 1.30 -6.65
N GLU A 35 -24.04 2.31 -6.31
CA GLU A 35 -24.74 3.19 -7.25
C GLU A 35 -24.67 4.64 -6.76
N ALA A 36 -25.20 5.58 -7.54
CA ALA A 36 -25.48 6.92 -7.06
C ALA A 36 -26.37 6.81 -5.81
N HIS A 37 -25.94 7.40 -4.67
CA HIS A 37 -26.63 7.40 -3.36
C HIS A 37 -26.21 6.32 -2.35
N ASP A 38 -25.19 5.51 -2.61
CA ASP A 38 -24.63 4.58 -1.61
C ASP A 38 -23.68 5.26 -0.60
N PHE A 39 -23.69 6.56 -0.56
CA PHE A 39 -23.13 7.41 0.49
C PHE A 39 -24.27 8.11 1.21
N HIS A 40 -24.32 8.01 2.52
CA HIS A 40 -25.39 8.61 3.31
C HIS A 40 -24.84 9.71 4.22
N TYR A 41 -25.48 10.88 4.15
CA TYR A 41 -25.20 12.03 5.00
C TYR A 41 -26.18 12.07 6.18
N TYR A 42 -25.69 12.12 7.41
CA TYR A 42 -26.50 12.11 8.64
C TYR A 42 -26.70 13.50 9.25
N GLY A 43 -26.11 14.53 8.67
CA GLY A 43 -26.10 15.87 9.22
C GLY A 43 -24.75 16.27 9.78
N GLN A 44 -24.74 17.35 10.56
CA GLN A 44 -23.53 17.89 11.16
C GLN A 44 -23.77 18.34 12.60
N SER A 45 -22.69 18.41 13.37
CA SER A 45 -22.69 18.95 14.73
C SER A 45 -21.32 19.55 15.05
N GLY A 46 -21.27 20.78 15.55
CA GLY A 46 -20.02 21.44 15.96
C GLY A 46 -18.99 21.61 14.84
N GLY A 47 -19.43 21.77 13.59
CA GLY A 47 -18.53 21.88 12.44
C GLY A 47 -18.02 20.53 11.90
N ILE A 48 -18.52 19.41 12.40
CA ILE A 48 -18.21 18.05 11.93
C ILE A 48 -19.41 17.51 11.17
N ALA A 49 -19.21 17.08 9.94
CA ALA A 49 -20.17 16.36 9.12
C ALA A 49 -20.01 14.84 9.31
N ALA A 50 -21.12 14.11 9.19
CA ALA A 50 -21.11 12.65 9.38
C ALA A 50 -21.72 11.92 8.19
N TYR A 51 -21.04 10.85 7.82
CA TYR A 51 -21.38 10.01 6.67
C TYR A 51 -21.31 8.52 7.02
N SER A 52 -21.77 7.72 6.09
CA SER A 52 -21.41 6.32 5.95
C SER A 52 -21.40 5.95 4.48
N MET A 53 -20.73 4.88 4.12
CA MET A 53 -20.71 4.35 2.77
C MET A 53 -21.08 2.87 2.76
N ALA A 54 -21.77 2.44 1.70
CA ALA A 54 -21.99 1.02 1.47
C ALA A 54 -20.66 0.33 1.16
N THR A 55 -20.51 -0.91 1.62
CA THR A 55 -19.38 -1.77 1.27
C THR A 55 -19.87 -3.15 0.89
N THR A 56 -19.27 -3.73 -0.15
CA THR A 56 -19.44 -5.13 -0.49
C THR A 56 -18.13 -5.85 -0.23
N SER A 57 -18.15 -6.84 0.64
CA SER A 57 -17.03 -7.77 0.82
C SER A 57 -17.08 -8.88 -0.23
N CYS A 58 -15.94 -9.55 -0.42
CA CYS A 58 -15.78 -10.72 -1.26
C CYS A 58 -14.88 -11.72 -0.57
N ASN A 59 -15.20 -13.02 -0.66
CA ASN A 59 -14.29 -14.09 -0.27
C ASN A 59 -13.66 -14.71 -1.54
N PRO A 60 -12.49 -14.23 -1.98
CA PRO A 60 -11.76 -14.82 -3.11
C PRO A 60 -10.90 -16.01 -2.69
N GLY A 61 -10.89 -16.39 -1.41
CA GLY A 61 -10.10 -17.47 -0.85
C GLY A 61 -10.59 -18.88 -1.22
N THR A 62 -10.03 -19.86 -0.53
CA THR A 62 -10.31 -21.29 -0.76
C THR A 62 -11.07 -21.94 0.41
N VAL A 63 -11.40 -21.18 1.44
CA VAL A 63 -12.14 -21.59 2.65
C VAL A 63 -13.18 -20.52 2.98
N PRO A 64 -14.40 -20.88 3.47
CA PRO A 64 -15.35 -19.90 3.97
C PRO A 64 -14.78 -19.04 5.10
N VAL A 65 -15.13 -17.75 5.13
CA VAL A 65 -14.73 -16.82 6.20
C VAL A 65 -15.78 -16.83 7.31
N GLU A 66 -15.35 -16.92 8.58
CA GLU A 66 -16.22 -16.87 9.76
C GLU A 66 -16.99 -15.55 9.82
N TRP A 67 -18.31 -15.67 10.17
CA TRP A 67 -19.23 -14.53 10.30
C TRP A 67 -20.19 -14.69 11.49
N THR A 68 -19.69 -15.37 12.53
CA THR A 68 -20.46 -15.65 13.73
C THR A 68 -20.60 -14.42 14.63
N ASN A 69 -21.41 -14.49 15.68
CA ASN A 69 -21.53 -13.40 16.66
C ASN A 69 -20.23 -13.12 17.42
N GLN A 70 -19.27 -14.04 17.44
CA GLN A 70 -17.99 -13.90 18.15
C GLN A 70 -16.85 -13.59 17.17
N ASP A 71 -16.85 -14.24 16.01
CA ASP A 71 -15.83 -14.15 15.00
C ASP A 71 -16.47 -13.65 13.69
N HIS A 72 -16.56 -12.35 13.53
CA HIS A 72 -17.03 -11.68 12.33
C HIS A 72 -16.05 -10.58 11.94
N PRO A 73 -15.99 -10.19 10.67
CA PRO A 73 -15.18 -9.05 10.28
C PRO A 73 -15.69 -7.75 10.86
N VAL A 74 -14.78 -6.84 11.17
CA VAL A 74 -15.10 -5.45 11.43
C VAL A 74 -14.72 -4.57 10.25
N ILE A 75 -15.41 -3.44 10.06
CA ILE A 75 -15.30 -2.61 8.86
C ILE A 75 -15.02 -1.17 9.30
N GLY A 76 -13.86 -0.64 8.86
CA GLY A 76 -13.48 0.76 9.01
C GLY A 76 -13.71 1.54 7.72
N GLN A 77 -14.08 2.82 7.85
CA GLN A 77 -14.29 3.74 6.73
C GLN A 77 -13.43 4.99 6.94
N ASN A 78 -12.78 5.45 5.88
CA ASN A 78 -11.91 6.62 5.88
C ASN A 78 -12.23 7.54 4.70
N ILE A 79 -11.95 8.84 4.84
CA ILE A 79 -11.93 9.81 3.74
C ILE A 79 -10.57 10.48 3.70
N PHE A 80 -10.06 10.66 2.47
CA PHE A 80 -8.79 11.31 2.17
C PHE A 80 -9.03 12.48 1.21
N ARG A 81 -8.14 13.47 1.29
CA ARG A 81 -8.11 14.63 0.41
C ARG A 81 -6.71 14.78 -0.20
N LEU A 82 -6.65 14.96 -1.50
CA LEU A 82 -5.46 15.46 -2.20
C LEU A 82 -5.69 16.92 -2.56
N LYS A 83 -4.89 17.80 -1.98
CA LYS A 83 -4.95 19.24 -2.23
C LYS A 83 -3.55 19.84 -2.19
N ASP A 84 -3.24 20.70 -3.14
CA ASP A 84 -1.95 21.40 -3.24
C ASP A 84 -0.73 20.45 -3.18
N GLY A 85 -0.87 19.25 -3.75
CA GLY A 85 0.14 18.20 -3.77
C GLY A 85 0.20 17.33 -2.52
N ARG A 86 -0.50 17.65 -1.42
CA ARG A 86 -0.54 16.87 -0.19
C ARG A 86 -1.71 15.91 -0.15
N PHE A 87 -1.43 14.70 0.30
CA PHE A 87 -2.43 13.65 0.51
C PHE A 87 -2.67 13.48 2.01
N GLU A 88 -3.90 13.69 2.46
CA GLU A 88 -4.26 13.77 3.88
C GLU A 88 -5.46 12.89 4.19
N GLN A 89 -5.44 12.18 5.31
CA GLN A 89 -6.65 11.56 5.85
C GLN A 89 -7.43 12.60 6.64
N ILE A 90 -8.63 12.92 6.20
CA ILE A 90 -9.47 13.96 6.80
C ILE A 90 -10.67 13.42 7.58
N GLY A 91 -10.88 12.10 7.56
CA GLY A 91 -11.98 11.49 8.31
C GLY A 91 -11.81 10.01 8.51
N GLN A 92 -12.41 9.52 9.60
CA GLN A 92 -12.48 8.11 9.96
C GLN A 92 -13.76 7.78 10.70
N SER A 93 -14.16 6.49 10.70
CA SER A 93 -15.30 5.98 11.46
C SER A 93 -14.86 5.12 12.63
N TRP A 94 -15.77 4.88 13.57
CA TRP A 94 -15.81 3.66 14.36
C TRP A 94 -16.07 2.46 13.45
N LEU A 95 -15.87 1.26 13.97
CA LEU A 95 -15.99 0.04 13.20
C LEU A 95 -17.42 -0.47 13.17
N LYS A 96 -17.93 -0.77 11.99
CA LYS A 96 -19.11 -1.60 11.85
C LYS A 96 -18.72 -3.04 12.16
N HIS A 97 -19.47 -3.71 12.98
CA HIS A 97 -19.37 -5.15 13.24
C HIS A 97 -20.25 -5.93 12.26
N GLY A 98 -19.68 -6.94 11.61
CA GLY A 98 -20.41 -7.82 10.70
C GLY A 98 -21.52 -8.60 11.40
N PHE A 99 -22.54 -8.98 10.66
CA PHE A 99 -23.60 -9.90 11.11
C PHE A 99 -24.22 -10.59 9.91
N CYS A 100 -24.53 -11.86 10.00
CA CYS A 100 -25.27 -12.64 9.02
C CYS A 100 -24.85 -12.38 7.56
N ALA A 101 -23.83 -13.06 7.05
CA ALA A 101 -23.40 -12.96 5.66
C ALA A 101 -24.52 -13.41 4.70
N VAL A 102 -24.87 -12.57 3.71
CA VAL A 102 -25.98 -12.86 2.78
C VAL A 102 -25.57 -13.87 1.71
N ASN A 103 -24.27 -14.03 1.44
CA ASN A 103 -23.74 -14.92 0.40
C ASN A 103 -24.29 -14.61 -1.00
N GLU A 104 -24.11 -13.36 -1.42
CA GLU A 104 -24.53 -12.84 -2.72
C GLU A 104 -23.57 -13.29 -3.84
N GLY A 105 -24.07 -13.25 -5.09
CA GLY A 105 -23.22 -13.36 -6.27
C GLY A 105 -22.42 -12.07 -6.55
N GLY A 106 -21.50 -12.13 -7.52
CA GLY A 106 -20.76 -10.94 -8.00
C GLY A 106 -19.28 -10.90 -7.66
N CYS A 107 -18.79 -11.88 -6.91
CA CYS A 107 -17.39 -12.04 -6.51
C CYS A 107 -16.73 -13.28 -7.16
N GLY A 108 -17.53 -14.17 -7.76
CA GLY A 108 -17.10 -15.42 -8.38
C GLY A 108 -18.25 -16.42 -8.42
N SER A 109 -17.93 -17.71 -8.53
CA SER A 109 -18.90 -18.78 -8.36
C SER A 109 -19.19 -18.97 -6.87
N CYS A 110 -20.21 -18.29 -6.37
CA CYS A 110 -20.59 -18.32 -4.97
C CYS A 110 -20.99 -19.73 -4.50
N GLN A 111 -20.24 -20.26 -3.54
CA GLN A 111 -20.56 -21.49 -2.82
C GLN A 111 -21.32 -21.11 -1.55
N GLN A 112 -22.64 -21.03 -1.66
CA GLN A 112 -23.50 -20.57 -0.56
C GLN A 112 -23.35 -21.42 0.70
N THR A 113 -23.30 -20.74 1.84
CA THR A 113 -23.21 -21.31 3.19
C THR A 113 -24.35 -20.78 4.06
N SER A 114 -24.34 -21.10 5.37
CA SER A 114 -25.20 -20.42 6.35
C SER A 114 -24.73 -18.98 6.54
N CYS A 115 -25.58 -18.15 7.14
CA CYS A 115 -25.22 -16.75 7.39
C CYS A 115 -24.11 -16.54 8.44
N ASP A 116 -23.66 -17.60 9.11
CA ASP A 116 -22.52 -17.59 10.02
C ASP A 116 -21.16 -17.70 9.31
N THR A 117 -21.16 -17.80 7.99
CA THR A 117 -19.94 -17.81 7.18
C THR A 117 -20.17 -17.13 5.82
N LEU A 118 -19.14 -16.47 5.28
CA LEU A 118 -19.12 -16.00 3.89
C LEU A 118 -18.49 -17.09 3.04
N GLY A 119 -19.27 -17.71 2.17
CA GLY A 119 -18.85 -18.80 1.29
C GLY A 119 -17.80 -18.38 0.27
N ILE A 120 -17.06 -19.36 -0.25
CA ILE A 120 -16.04 -19.15 -1.31
C ILE A 120 -16.71 -18.53 -2.53
N GLY A 121 -16.12 -17.47 -3.10
CA GLY A 121 -16.64 -16.75 -4.26
C GLY A 121 -17.93 -15.98 -4.00
N CYS A 122 -18.37 -15.89 -2.73
CA CYS A 122 -19.55 -15.12 -2.35
C CYS A 122 -19.19 -13.71 -1.94
N ALA A 123 -20.16 -12.80 -2.10
CA ALA A 123 -20.11 -11.43 -1.64
C ALA A 123 -21.13 -11.20 -0.51
N ASP A 124 -20.92 -10.16 0.29
CA ASP A 124 -21.87 -9.68 1.29
C ASP A 124 -21.87 -8.14 1.29
N THR A 125 -23.08 -7.57 1.15
CA THR A 125 -23.25 -6.12 1.00
C THR A 125 -23.92 -5.51 2.22
N TYR A 126 -23.22 -4.56 2.86
CA TYR A 126 -23.81 -3.64 3.83
C TYR A 126 -24.11 -2.30 3.15
N TRP A 127 -25.41 -1.95 3.04
CA TRP A 127 -25.85 -0.64 2.59
C TRP A 127 -25.32 0.46 3.52
N ALA A 128 -25.18 1.69 3.03
CA ALA A 128 -24.63 2.79 3.79
C ALA A 128 -25.26 2.92 5.20
N THR A 129 -26.58 2.84 5.30
CA THR A 129 -27.30 2.94 6.59
C THR A 129 -27.12 1.74 7.53
N LEU A 130 -26.70 0.59 7.03
CA LEU A 130 -26.32 -0.58 7.83
C LEU A 130 -24.84 -0.56 8.22
N ASN A 131 -24.05 0.25 7.52
CA ASN A 131 -22.60 0.35 7.69
C ASN A 131 -22.17 1.66 8.38
N ASP A 132 -23.04 2.24 9.22
CA ASP A 132 -22.86 3.60 9.72
C ASP A 132 -21.96 3.75 10.95
N GLY A 133 -21.53 2.65 11.57
CA GLY A 133 -20.66 2.66 12.75
C GLY A 133 -21.33 3.12 14.06
N ALA A 134 -22.55 3.68 14.01
CA ALA A 134 -23.23 4.20 15.21
C ALA A 134 -23.64 3.10 16.19
N GLY A 135 -23.82 1.88 15.73
CA GLY A 135 -24.02 0.68 16.54
C GLY A 135 -22.78 -0.20 16.68
N GLY A 136 -21.62 0.31 16.28
CA GLY A 136 -20.36 -0.43 16.24
C GLY A 136 -19.44 -0.18 17.42
N GLY A 137 -18.17 -0.60 17.28
CA GLY A 137 -17.15 -0.54 18.31
C GLY A 137 -15.96 0.34 17.94
N PRO A 138 -15.14 0.73 18.94
CA PRO A 138 -13.95 1.55 18.71
C PRO A 138 -12.79 0.73 18.13
N LYS A 139 -11.90 1.39 17.42
CA LYS A 139 -10.70 0.76 16.83
C LYS A 139 -9.74 0.20 17.89
N TYR A 140 -9.66 0.81 19.08
CA TYR A 140 -8.72 0.39 20.12
C TYR A 140 -9.00 -1.02 20.69
N LEU A 141 -10.18 -1.57 20.48
CA LEU A 141 -10.54 -2.95 20.89
C LEU A 141 -10.19 -4.02 19.85
N VAL A 142 -9.64 -3.63 18.72
CA VAL A 142 -9.32 -4.52 17.59
C VAL A 142 -7.81 -4.56 17.37
N ASN A 143 -7.27 -5.76 17.37
CA ASN A 143 -5.91 -6.03 16.92
C ASN A 143 -5.95 -6.30 15.42
N ALA A 144 -5.59 -5.32 14.59
CA ALA A 144 -5.71 -5.46 13.13
C ALA A 144 -4.70 -6.43 12.52
N THR A 145 -3.56 -6.69 13.20
CA THR A 145 -2.56 -7.68 12.75
C THR A 145 -3.10 -9.10 12.85
N THR A 146 -3.87 -9.39 13.92
CA THR A 146 -4.43 -10.74 14.18
C THR A 146 -5.91 -10.85 13.84
N GLY A 147 -6.58 -9.72 13.58
CA GLY A 147 -8.03 -9.64 13.37
C GLY A 147 -8.88 -9.85 14.60
N ILE A 148 -8.27 -10.11 15.77
CA ILE A 148 -9.00 -10.40 17.03
C ILE A 148 -9.57 -9.11 17.60
N HIS A 149 -10.82 -9.17 18.04
CA HIS A 149 -11.50 -8.08 18.71
C HIS A 149 -12.26 -8.54 19.97
N SER A 150 -12.60 -7.59 20.84
CA SER A 150 -13.26 -7.87 22.10
C SER A 150 -14.78 -7.68 22.01
N HIS A 151 -15.52 -8.53 22.72
CA HIS A 151 -16.95 -8.38 23.00
C HIS A 151 -17.22 -8.44 24.51
N PRO A 152 -18.20 -7.70 25.04
CA PRO A 152 -18.92 -6.61 24.38
C PRO A 152 -18.04 -5.36 24.21
N TYR A 153 -18.43 -4.47 23.33
CA TYR A 153 -17.78 -3.18 23.12
C TYR A 153 -18.67 -2.02 23.58
N PRO A 154 -18.09 -0.85 23.96
CA PRO A 154 -18.86 0.31 24.40
C PRO A 154 -19.63 0.94 23.23
N SER A 155 -20.72 1.62 23.55
CA SER A 155 -21.43 2.45 22.57
C SER A 155 -20.68 3.76 22.32
N PRO A 156 -20.72 4.32 21.09
CA PRO A 156 -20.09 5.60 20.81
C PRO A 156 -20.74 6.75 21.56
N SER A 157 -19.91 7.70 22.01
CA SER A 157 -20.34 8.89 22.72
C SER A 157 -20.45 10.12 21.80
N GLY A 158 -21.14 11.16 22.27
CA GLY A 158 -21.28 12.43 21.57
C GLY A 158 -22.65 12.65 20.90
N PRO A 159 -22.79 13.70 20.07
CA PRO A 159 -24.05 14.05 19.43
C PRO A 159 -24.58 12.93 18.52
N SER A 160 -25.88 12.66 18.60
CA SER A 160 -26.51 11.52 17.92
C SER A 160 -26.39 11.55 16.39
N ALA A 161 -26.23 12.73 15.79
CA ALA A 161 -26.07 12.88 14.36
C ALA A 161 -24.69 12.36 13.86
N ILE A 162 -23.66 12.43 14.69
CA ILE A 162 -22.27 12.18 14.23
C ILE A 162 -21.58 11.00 14.93
N ARG A 163 -22.00 10.62 16.14
CA ARG A 163 -21.30 9.62 16.96
C ARG A 163 -21.14 8.28 16.24
N GLY A 164 -19.93 7.73 16.28
CA GLY A 164 -19.54 6.45 15.68
C GLY A 164 -19.44 6.45 14.16
N ARG A 165 -20.02 7.44 13.48
CA ARG A 165 -20.05 7.53 12.02
C ARG A 165 -18.72 8.01 11.46
N LEU A 166 -18.57 7.95 10.15
CA LEU A 166 -17.46 8.55 9.43
C LEU A 166 -17.55 10.08 9.57
N GLN A 167 -16.69 10.64 10.40
CA GLN A 167 -16.67 12.06 10.74
C GLN A 167 -15.59 12.79 9.94
N VAL A 168 -15.96 13.95 9.38
CA VAL A 168 -15.08 14.83 8.63
C VAL A 168 -15.37 16.27 9.04
N ALA A 169 -14.34 17.08 9.26
CA ALA A 169 -14.55 18.51 9.48
C ALA A 169 -15.15 19.15 8.22
N VAL A 170 -16.17 20.00 8.40
CA VAL A 170 -16.82 20.71 7.28
C VAL A 170 -15.80 21.53 6.50
N SER A 171 -14.83 22.13 7.19
CA SER A 171 -13.73 22.88 6.55
C SER A 171 -12.88 22.05 5.60
N ASP A 172 -12.80 20.72 5.80
CA ASP A 172 -11.97 19.84 5.00
C ASP A 172 -12.71 19.22 3.81
N ILE A 173 -14.02 19.05 3.92
CA ILE A 173 -14.84 18.40 2.88
C ILE A 173 -15.62 19.39 2.00
N ASP A 174 -15.81 20.64 2.44
CA ASP A 174 -16.55 21.64 1.71
C ASP A 174 -15.78 22.08 0.45
N PRO A 175 -16.28 21.81 -0.78
CA PRO A 175 -15.58 22.17 -2.01
C PRO A 175 -15.42 23.70 -2.18
N ALA A 176 -16.27 24.50 -1.55
CA ALA A 176 -16.13 25.97 -1.57
C ALA A 176 -14.88 26.44 -0.81
N GLN A 177 -14.47 25.73 0.23
CA GLN A 177 -13.26 26.00 1.01
C GLN A 177 -12.03 25.25 0.48
N ASN A 178 -12.24 24.26 -0.38
CA ASN A 178 -11.19 23.42 -0.93
C ASN A 178 -11.25 23.36 -2.47
N PRO A 179 -11.13 24.50 -3.16
CA PRO A 179 -11.16 24.49 -4.62
C PRO A 179 -10.02 23.65 -5.19
N GLY A 180 -10.33 22.77 -6.15
CA GLY A 180 -9.36 21.89 -6.80
C GLY A 180 -8.98 20.65 -6.00
N ALA A 181 -9.51 20.44 -4.80
CA ALA A 181 -9.27 19.22 -4.03
C ALA A 181 -9.89 17.98 -4.72
N ILE A 182 -9.21 16.85 -4.58
CA ILE A 182 -9.69 15.55 -5.02
C ILE A 182 -9.88 14.68 -3.77
N TYR A 183 -11.01 13.99 -3.69
CA TYR A 183 -11.36 13.21 -2.52
C TYR A 183 -11.43 11.73 -2.83
N PHE A 184 -11.12 10.90 -1.82
CA PHE A 184 -11.17 9.45 -1.90
C PHE A 184 -11.79 8.86 -0.65
N ALA A 185 -12.59 7.83 -0.82
CA ALA A 185 -13.05 6.96 0.25
C ALA A 185 -12.19 5.71 0.30
N GLU A 186 -11.98 5.17 1.50
CA GLU A 186 -11.37 3.86 1.72
C GLU A 186 -12.22 3.07 2.70
N ALA A 187 -12.35 1.77 2.45
CA ALA A 187 -12.95 0.84 3.39
C ALA A 187 -12.01 -0.36 3.60
N GLN A 188 -11.90 -0.79 4.85
CA GLN A 188 -11.06 -1.90 5.28
C GLN A 188 -11.87 -2.90 6.08
N TYR A 189 -11.78 -4.18 5.70
CA TYR A 189 -12.25 -5.30 6.52
C TYR A 189 -11.10 -5.85 7.37
N VAL A 190 -11.39 -6.19 8.62
CA VAL A 190 -10.45 -6.85 9.53
C VAL A 190 -11.12 -8.09 10.10
N SER A 191 -10.53 -9.25 9.89
CA SER A 191 -11.06 -10.56 10.28
C SER A 191 -9.96 -11.45 10.86
N ALA A 192 -10.23 -12.12 11.97
CA ALA A 192 -9.27 -13.03 12.59
C ALA A 192 -9.01 -14.27 11.72
N HIS A 193 -10.02 -14.76 11.03
CA HIS A 193 -9.93 -15.94 10.19
C HIS A 193 -9.04 -15.68 8.96
N ASP A 194 -9.22 -14.54 8.34
CA ASP A 194 -8.42 -14.04 7.21
C ASP A 194 -6.96 -13.71 7.63
N ALA A 195 -6.78 -12.96 8.72
CA ALA A 195 -5.45 -12.64 9.25
C ALA A 195 -4.67 -13.90 9.64
N GLY A 196 -5.35 -14.89 10.25
CA GLY A 196 -4.77 -16.18 10.58
C GLY A 196 -4.27 -16.99 9.36
N ALA A 197 -4.85 -16.75 8.19
CA ALA A 197 -4.40 -17.30 6.91
C ALA A 197 -3.31 -16.45 6.22
N GLY A 198 -2.95 -15.30 6.79
CA GLY A 198 -1.95 -14.39 6.24
C GLY A 198 -2.48 -13.49 5.11
N ASN A 199 -3.79 -13.29 5.00
CA ASN A 199 -4.41 -12.56 3.90
C ASN A 199 -4.78 -11.11 4.23
N ALA A 200 -4.56 -10.62 5.46
CA ALA A 200 -4.96 -9.28 5.93
C ALA A 200 -4.38 -8.08 5.15
N TRP A 201 -3.48 -8.31 4.21
CA TRP A 201 -2.82 -7.27 3.40
C TRP A 201 -3.70 -6.73 2.26
N ASN A 202 -4.71 -7.49 1.80
CA ASN A 202 -5.53 -7.17 0.62
C ASN A 202 -6.96 -6.68 0.96
N ASN A 203 -7.25 -6.43 2.24
CA ASN A 203 -8.60 -6.23 2.76
C ASN A 203 -9.12 -4.82 2.57
N ASN A 204 -8.30 -3.87 2.16
CA ASN A 204 -8.77 -2.52 1.91
C ASN A 204 -8.80 -2.15 0.43
N SER A 205 -9.72 -1.28 0.10
CA SER A 205 -9.91 -0.74 -1.24
C SER A 205 -10.23 0.72 -1.14
N TYR A 206 -9.95 1.48 -2.20
CA TYR A 206 -10.34 2.88 -2.27
C TYR A 206 -11.17 3.18 -3.52
N ARG A 207 -11.90 4.29 -3.45
CA ARG A 207 -12.67 4.83 -4.56
C ARG A 207 -12.58 6.35 -4.54
N ARG A 208 -12.44 6.98 -5.72
CA ARG A 208 -12.58 8.43 -5.86
C ARG A 208 -13.99 8.87 -5.46
N LEU A 209 -14.10 10.06 -4.86
CA LEU A 209 -15.35 10.70 -4.51
C LEU A 209 -15.60 11.94 -5.38
N ASP A 210 -16.84 12.12 -5.80
CA ASP A 210 -17.36 13.35 -6.36
C ASP A 210 -18.10 14.09 -5.24
N VAL A 211 -17.46 15.12 -4.68
CA VAL A 211 -18.01 15.95 -3.60
C VAL A 211 -18.65 17.19 -4.22
N VAL A 212 -19.97 17.18 -4.31
CA VAL A 212 -20.76 18.30 -4.87
C VAL A 212 -20.99 19.37 -3.80
N SER A 213 -21.27 18.93 -2.58
CA SER A 213 -21.42 19.78 -1.38
C SER A 213 -21.14 18.94 -0.13
N VAL A 214 -21.13 19.57 1.05
CA VAL A 214 -21.00 18.87 2.35
C VAL A 214 -22.07 17.78 2.52
N SER A 215 -23.28 17.97 2.00
CA SER A 215 -24.38 17.00 2.12
C SER A 215 -24.58 16.09 0.90
N ASP A 216 -23.78 16.25 -0.14
CA ASP A 216 -23.91 15.52 -1.40
C ASP A 216 -22.53 15.01 -1.84
N ILE A 217 -22.26 13.75 -1.50
CA ILE A 217 -21.04 13.02 -1.83
C ILE A 217 -21.43 11.77 -2.59
N ASN A 218 -20.77 11.52 -3.71
CA ASN A 218 -21.03 10.39 -4.58
C ASN A 218 -19.74 9.66 -4.94
N GLY A 219 -19.83 8.39 -5.36
CA GLY A 219 -18.69 7.65 -5.87
C GLY A 219 -18.31 8.10 -7.29
N GLY A 220 -17.08 8.52 -7.48
CA GLY A 220 -16.48 8.90 -8.76
C GLY A 220 -15.61 7.79 -9.33
N GLY A 221 -16.04 7.12 -10.40
CA GLY A 221 -15.29 6.03 -11.02
C GLY A 221 -15.41 4.67 -10.29
N PRO A 222 -14.60 3.67 -10.66
CA PRO A 222 -14.63 2.34 -10.08
C PRO A 222 -13.98 2.28 -8.69
N THR A 223 -14.25 1.22 -7.95
CA THR A 223 -13.45 0.87 -6.76
C THR A 223 -12.14 0.24 -7.20
N ASN A 224 -11.03 0.72 -6.65
CA ASN A 224 -9.71 0.12 -6.79
C ASN A 224 -9.57 -0.94 -5.70
N VAL A 225 -9.80 -2.19 -6.10
CA VAL A 225 -9.89 -3.33 -5.19
C VAL A 225 -8.50 -3.72 -4.69
N THR A 226 -8.39 -4.14 -3.43
CA THR A 226 -7.15 -4.57 -2.77
C THR A 226 -6.02 -3.53 -2.81
N ALA A 227 -6.40 -2.25 -2.79
CA ALA A 227 -5.49 -1.12 -2.91
C ALA A 227 -5.76 -0.08 -1.80
N PRO A 228 -4.78 0.26 -0.97
CA PRO A 228 -4.91 1.34 0.00
C PRO A 228 -4.98 2.71 -0.68
N ALA A 229 -5.70 3.66 -0.07
CA ALA A 229 -5.95 4.98 -0.65
C ALA A 229 -4.67 5.79 -0.95
N VAL A 230 -3.56 5.51 -0.28
CA VAL A 230 -2.27 6.14 -0.57
C VAL A 230 -1.81 5.90 -2.03
N LEU A 231 -2.25 4.81 -2.66
CA LEU A 231 -1.95 4.54 -4.07
C LEU A 231 -2.65 5.51 -5.03
N ALA A 232 -3.79 6.09 -4.62
CA ALA A 232 -4.47 7.13 -5.41
C ALA A 232 -3.59 8.38 -5.59
N TRP A 233 -2.75 8.70 -4.59
CA TRP A 233 -1.80 9.80 -4.70
C TRP A 233 -0.82 9.58 -5.87
N ARG A 234 -0.25 8.37 -5.97
CA ARG A 234 0.63 7.99 -7.07
C ARG A 234 -0.08 7.93 -8.44
N GLU A 235 -1.35 7.52 -8.48
CA GLU A 235 -2.12 7.51 -9.73
C GLU A 235 -2.37 8.92 -10.28
N ILE A 236 -2.55 9.91 -9.39
CA ILE A 236 -2.75 11.31 -9.77
C ILE A 236 -1.42 12.00 -10.08
N ASP A 237 -0.38 11.75 -9.27
CA ASP A 237 0.96 12.32 -9.46
C ASP A 237 1.99 11.21 -9.61
N PRO A 238 2.49 10.94 -10.82
CA PRO A 238 3.48 9.89 -11.08
C PRO A 238 4.83 10.09 -10.36
N LEU A 239 5.12 11.29 -9.83
CA LEU A 239 6.32 11.56 -9.02
C LEU A 239 6.19 11.03 -7.58
N VAL A 240 5.02 10.59 -7.18
CA VAL A 240 4.81 9.97 -5.87
C VAL A 240 5.36 8.55 -5.86
N MET A 241 6.23 8.28 -4.91
CA MET A 241 6.71 6.93 -4.62
C MET A 241 5.97 6.38 -3.41
N VAL A 242 5.58 5.11 -3.46
CA VAL A 242 4.93 4.42 -2.34
C VAL A 242 5.70 3.14 -2.06
N THR A 243 6.20 3.02 -0.84
CA THR A 243 6.92 1.85 -0.32
C THR A 243 6.07 1.18 0.75
N THR A 244 5.91 -0.14 0.66
CA THR A 244 5.29 -0.93 1.74
C THR A 244 6.37 -1.39 2.70
N VAL A 245 6.17 -1.15 3.99
CA VAL A 245 7.08 -1.49 5.08
C VAL A 245 6.41 -2.50 5.98
N THR A 246 7.05 -3.65 6.16
CA THR A 246 6.47 -4.79 6.89
C THR A 246 7.17 -5.01 8.22
N ASN A 247 6.39 -5.09 9.30
CA ASN A 247 6.83 -5.63 10.58
C ASN A 247 6.51 -7.13 10.60
N SER A 248 7.42 -7.94 10.08
CA SER A 248 7.22 -9.37 9.83
C SER A 248 7.09 -10.24 11.08
N ASN A 249 7.40 -9.70 12.26
CA ASN A 249 7.34 -10.45 13.52
C ASN A 249 6.13 -10.08 14.38
N GLU A 250 5.28 -9.20 13.92
CA GLU A 250 4.07 -8.80 14.63
C GLU A 250 2.95 -9.82 14.38
N GLY A 251 2.32 -10.32 15.42
CA GLY A 251 1.16 -11.22 15.32
C GLY A 251 1.48 -12.72 15.17
N GLY A 252 2.71 -13.11 14.89
CA GLY A 252 3.10 -14.53 14.71
C GLY A 252 3.27 -14.95 13.24
N ALA A 253 3.35 -16.25 13.00
CA ALA A 253 3.63 -16.78 11.66
C ALA A 253 2.52 -16.39 10.64
N GLY A 254 2.91 -15.73 9.56
CA GLY A 254 2.02 -15.30 8.49
C GLY A 254 1.22 -14.03 8.76
N MET A 255 1.27 -13.49 9.98
CA MET A 255 0.61 -12.23 10.34
C MET A 255 1.63 -11.10 10.47
N HIS A 256 1.39 -9.99 9.81
CA HIS A 256 2.35 -8.90 9.72
C HIS A 256 1.68 -7.55 10.00
N GLY A 257 2.41 -6.68 10.70
CA GLY A 257 2.10 -5.26 10.76
C GLY A 257 2.56 -4.59 9.46
N ILE A 258 1.68 -3.87 8.77
CA ILE A 258 1.96 -3.28 7.46
C ILE A 258 1.78 -1.77 7.54
N PHE A 259 2.78 -1.04 7.05
CA PHE A 259 2.72 0.39 6.78
C PHE A 259 2.92 0.65 5.29
N ASN A 260 2.26 1.66 4.76
CA ASN A 260 2.54 2.20 3.43
C ASN A 260 3.09 3.61 3.59
N VAL A 261 4.27 3.86 3.04
CA VAL A 261 4.92 5.16 3.09
C VAL A 261 4.89 5.78 1.71
N GLY A 262 4.20 6.90 1.57
CA GLY A 262 4.21 7.71 0.36
C GLY A 262 5.21 8.87 0.49
N SER A 263 5.92 9.18 -0.58
CA SER A 263 6.81 10.35 -0.65
C SER A 263 6.68 11.06 -1.99
N ARG A 264 6.77 12.38 -1.95
CA ARG A 264 6.75 13.28 -3.11
C ARG A 264 7.72 14.42 -2.90
N VAL A 265 8.38 14.85 -3.96
CA VAL A 265 9.27 16.00 -3.92
C VAL A 265 8.84 17.06 -4.93
N THR A 266 8.74 18.30 -4.49
CA THR A 266 8.50 19.47 -5.34
C THR A 266 9.77 20.28 -5.45
N ASN A 267 10.27 20.44 -6.67
CA ASN A 267 11.45 21.27 -6.97
C ASN A 267 11.05 22.74 -7.15
N HIS A 268 11.69 23.65 -6.42
CA HIS A 268 11.53 25.10 -6.55
C HIS A 268 12.75 25.71 -7.24
N ASN A 269 12.82 25.55 -8.56
CA ASN A 269 13.88 26.12 -9.43
C ASN A 269 15.33 25.70 -9.04
N ASN A 270 15.50 24.46 -8.56
CA ASN A 270 16.79 23.91 -8.13
C ASN A 270 17.50 24.70 -7.00
N THR A 271 16.75 25.47 -6.23
CA THR A 271 17.27 26.22 -5.07
C THR A 271 16.72 25.71 -3.75
N SER A 272 15.54 25.13 -3.78
CA SER A 272 14.93 24.46 -2.63
C SER A 272 13.93 23.40 -3.09
N TRP A 273 13.64 22.46 -2.20
CA TRP A 273 12.74 21.34 -2.46
C TRP A 273 11.79 21.18 -1.28
N THR A 274 10.52 20.96 -1.59
CA THR A 274 9.54 20.54 -0.58
C THR A 274 9.38 19.03 -0.66
N TYR A 275 9.51 18.40 0.49
CA TYR A 275 9.36 16.98 0.72
C TYR A 275 8.05 16.73 1.44
N ASP A 276 7.12 16.04 0.79
CA ASP A 276 5.83 15.64 1.34
C ASP A 276 5.84 14.13 1.58
N TYR A 277 5.43 13.69 2.77
CA TYR A 277 5.38 12.29 3.16
C TYR A 277 4.05 11.94 3.79
N VAL A 278 3.64 10.69 3.60
CA VAL A 278 2.53 10.09 4.35
C VAL A 278 2.98 8.75 4.91
N ILE A 279 2.51 8.44 6.11
CA ILE A 279 2.64 7.10 6.70
C ILE A 279 1.24 6.59 7.00
N HIS A 280 0.81 5.60 6.25
CA HIS A 280 -0.45 4.90 6.44
C HIS A 280 -0.18 3.58 7.17
N ASN A 281 -0.69 3.46 8.38
CA ASN A 281 -0.65 2.19 9.10
C ASN A 281 -1.86 1.34 8.71
N LEU A 282 -1.63 0.31 7.92
CA LEU A 282 -2.68 -0.58 7.44
C LEU A 282 -3.13 -1.55 8.53
N THR A 283 -2.19 -2.28 9.16
CA THR A 283 -2.53 -3.38 10.08
C THR A 283 -1.68 -3.44 11.35
N SER A 284 -0.62 -2.62 11.49
CA SER A 284 0.28 -2.73 12.65
C SER A 284 -0.37 -2.26 13.94
N THR A 285 -0.54 -3.17 14.90
CA THR A 285 -1.00 -2.88 16.26
C THR A 285 0.07 -2.23 17.11
N GLN A 286 1.36 -2.47 16.81
CA GLN A 286 2.45 -1.76 17.49
C GLN A 286 2.43 -0.26 17.19
N SER A 287 1.76 0.15 16.12
CA SER A 287 1.60 1.57 15.75
C SER A 287 2.96 2.27 15.52
N ALA A 288 2.95 3.47 14.97
CA ALA A 288 4.17 4.27 14.85
C ALA A 288 4.13 5.47 15.80
N GLY A 289 5.24 5.71 16.49
CA GLY A 289 5.39 6.84 17.42
C GLY A 289 6.43 7.87 16.96
N THR A 290 7.24 7.52 15.96
CA THR A 290 8.27 8.39 15.39
C THR A 290 8.41 8.13 13.90
N PHE A 291 8.65 9.18 13.14
CA PHE A 291 9.12 9.12 11.76
C PHE A 291 10.41 9.93 11.65
N SER A 292 11.48 9.31 11.16
CA SER A 292 12.81 9.92 11.08
C SER A 292 13.38 9.83 9.68
N ILE A 293 14.10 10.88 9.28
CA ILE A 293 14.73 11.03 7.96
C ILE A 293 16.16 11.50 8.15
N PRO A 294 17.17 10.88 7.53
CA PRO A 294 18.51 11.47 7.48
C PRO A 294 18.50 12.75 6.64
N ILE A 295 19.22 13.75 7.10
CA ILE A 295 19.39 15.03 6.43
C ILE A 295 20.86 15.43 6.41
N PRO A 296 21.35 16.12 5.37
CA PRO A 296 22.71 16.65 5.37
C PRO A 296 22.97 17.65 6.50
N THR A 297 24.16 17.62 7.07
CA THR A 297 24.57 18.57 8.11
C THR A 297 24.62 19.99 7.55
N GLY A 298 24.05 20.94 8.26
CA GLY A 298 24.06 22.36 7.86
C GLY A 298 22.93 22.77 6.92
N MET A 299 22.06 21.84 6.55
CA MET A 299 20.89 22.11 5.74
C MET A 299 19.88 23.00 6.47
N THR A 300 19.30 23.96 5.75
CA THR A 300 18.24 24.82 6.27
C THR A 300 16.87 24.20 6.02
N VAL A 301 16.15 23.90 7.10
CA VAL A 301 14.77 23.40 7.06
C VAL A 301 13.79 24.52 7.38
N THR A 302 12.76 24.64 6.55
CA THR A 302 11.65 25.58 6.70
C THR A 302 10.31 24.91 6.42
N ASN A 303 9.21 25.59 6.73
CA ASN A 303 7.85 25.16 6.40
C ASN A 303 7.53 23.74 6.86
N THR A 304 7.93 23.37 8.07
CA THR A 304 7.58 22.08 8.65
C THR A 304 6.06 21.97 8.82
N TYR A 305 5.50 20.83 8.47
CA TYR A 305 4.06 20.57 8.49
C TYR A 305 3.78 19.20 9.10
N PHE A 306 2.67 19.11 9.82
CA PHE A 306 2.12 17.87 10.35
C PHE A 306 0.60 17.89 10.22
N HIS A 307 0.00 16.75 9.86
CA HIS A 307 -1.44 16.55 9.89
C HIS A 307 -1.76 15.12 10.28
N ASP A 308 -2.69 14.95 11.21
CA ASP A 308 -3.28 13.68 11.61
C ASP A 308 -4.81 13.71 11.47
N VAL A 309 -5.44 12.54 11.57
CA VAL A 309 -6.90 12.44 11.56
C VAL A 309 -7.43 12.43 13.00
N PRO A 310 -8.41 13.29 13.34
CA PRO A 310 -8.96 13.35 14.69
C PRO A 310 -9.62 12.04 15.12
N TYR A 311 -9.39 11.63 16.35
CA TYR A 311 -10.17 10.59 17.03
C TYR A 311 -11.46 11.17 17.61
N HIS A 312 -12.52 10.36 17.70
CA HIS A 312 -13.83 10.83 18.12
C HIS A 312 -14.67 9.73 18.81
N SER A 313 -15.83 10.12 19.30
CA SER A 313 -16.89 9.23 19.81
C SER A 313 -16.47 8.37 21.01
N GLY A 314 -15.42 8.75 21.74
CA GLY A 314 -14.91 8.03 22.89
C GLY A 314 -13.74 7.07 22.59
N GLU A 315 -13.11 7.18 21.42
CA GLU A 315 -11.78 6.60 21.25
C GLU A 315 -10.84 7.13 22.33
N ILE A 316 -9.99 6.24 22.87
CA ILE A 316 -9.15 6.56 24.03
C ILE A 316 -7.88 7.35 23.68
N TYR A 317 -7.54 7.43 22.40
CA TYR A 317 -6.32 8.05 21.93
C TYR A 317 -6.42 9.58 21.98
N ASN A 318 -5.36 10.26 22.39
CA ASN A 318 -5.32 11.70 22.34
C ASN A 318 -4.91 12.20 20.93
N GLY A 319 -5.18 13.47 20.62
CA GLY A 319 -4.87 14.12 19.36
C GLY A 319 -3.80 15.22 19.52
N THR A 320 -2.82 15.03 20.41
CA THR A 320 -1.72 15.99 20.54
C THR A 320 -0.79 15.87 19.35
N ASP A 321 -0.61 16.95 18.59
CA ASP A 321 0.24 16.97 17.40
C ASP A 321 1.65 16.46 17.69
N TRP A 322 2.24 15.80 16.70
CA TRP A 322 3.63 15.40 16.75
C TRP A 322 4.56 16.61 16.63
N VAL A 323 5.67 16.54 17.34
CA VAL A 323 6.66 17.60 17.39
C VAL A 323 7.77 17.32 16.39
N TRP A 324 8.07 18.32 15.56
CA TRP A 324 9.28 18.33 14.74
C TRP A 324 10.51 18.51 15.60
N ASN A 325 11.55 17.75 15.32
CA ASN A 325 12.86 17.87 15.90
C ASN A 325 13.95 17.63 14.85
N GLN A 326 14.99 18.44 14.88
CA GLN A 326 16.19 18.27 14.07
C GLN A 326 17.40 18.15 14.98
N GLN A 327 18.09 17.03 14.93
CA GLN A 327 19.27 16.79 15.75
C GLN A 327 20.40 16.20 14.90
N GLY A 328 21.47 16.99 14.74
CA GLY A 328 22.61 16.60 13.89
C GLY A 328 22.19 16.39 12.45
N SER A 329 22.38 15.17 11.96
CA SER A 329 22.01 14.73 10.59
C SER A 329 20.68 13.98 10.53
N THR A 330 19.80 14.16 11.51
CA THR A 330 18.47 13.50 11.54
C THR A 330 17.38 14.53 11.77
N ALA A 331 16.34 14.46 10.96
CA ALA A 331 15.07 15.14 11.13
C ALA A 331 14.02 14.12 11.58
N SER A 332 13.12 14.49 12.49
CA SER A 332 12.08 13.60 12.95
C SER A 332 10.81 14.34 13.38
N TRP A 333 9.68 13.66 13.24
CA TRP A 333 8.46 13.96 13.97
C TRP A 333 8.21 12.83 14.96
N ALA A 334 7.76 13.18 16.14
CA ALA A 334 7.48 12.19 17.18
C ALA A 334 6.29 12.59 18.03
N THR A 335 5.57 11.59 18.52
CA THR A 335 4.59 11.80 19.60
C THR A 335 5.28 12.38 20.84
N THR A 336 4.57 13.22 21.58
CA THR A 336 5.13 13.93 22.75
C THR A 336 5.34 13.05 23.98
N GLN A 337 4.77 11.83 23.97
CA GLN A 337 4.84 10.88 25.08
C GLN A 337 5.19 9.49 24.57
N THR A 338 6.07 8.79 25.30
CA THR A 338 6.36 7.38 25.05
C THR A 338 5.19 6.49 25.46
N TYR A 339 5.17 5.26 24.97
CA TYR A 339 4.16 4.26 25.36
C TYR A 339 4.10 4.03 26.89
N GLN A 340 5.23 4.03 27.57
CA GLN A 340 5.33 3.87 29.02
C GLN A 340 4.75 5.06 29.78
N GLN A 341 4.84 6.27 29.23
CA GLN A 341 4.25 7.46 29.82
C GLN A 341 2.74 7.54 29.58
N ASN A 342 2.32 7.20 28.37
CA ASN A 342 0.91 7.22 27.99
C ASN A 342 0.68 6.24 26.80
N PRO A 343 0.15 5.05 27.05
CA PRO A 343 -0.17 4.10 25.97
C PRO A 343 -1.21 4.63 24.97
N ASN A 344 -1.95 5.68 25.35
CA ASN A 344 -2.96 6.34 24.53
C ASN A 344 -2.47 7.64 23.87
N ALA A 345 -1.17 7.91 23.88
CA ALA A 345 -0.60 9.04 23.14
C ALA A 345 -0.93 8.96 21.64
N ASN A 346 -0.86 10.11 20.97
CA ASN A 346 -1.11 10.23 19.54
C ASN A 346 -0.04 9.48 18.73
N ALA A 347 -0.32 8.24 18.35
CA ALA A 347 0.50 7.41 17.51
C ALA A 347 -0.27 7.03 16.23
N ILE A 348 0.42 6.73 15.14
CA ILE A 348 -0.25 6.29 13.91
C ILE A 348 -0.82 4.88 14.17
N ARG A 349 -2.09 4.82 14.55
CA ARG A 349 -2.81 3.59 14.83
C ARG A 349 -3.22 2.90 13.53
N TRP A 350 -3.54 1.63 13.58
CA TRP A 350 -4.03 0.91 12.40
C TRP A 350 -5.27 1.60 11.80
N GLY A 351 -5.34 1.61 10.46
CA GLY A 351 -6.39 2.30 9.73
C GLY A 351 -6.32 3.83 9.82
N THR A 352 -5.15 4.42 10.18
CA THR A 352 -4.91 5.87 10.11
C THR A 352 -3.66 6.19 9.30
N MET A 353 -3.65 7.39 8.70
CA MET A 353 -2.55 7.93 7.93
C MET A 353 -2.21 9.34 8.42
N TYR A 354 -0.92 9.61 8.67
CA TYR A 354 -0.44 10.93 9.02
C TYR A 354 0.41 11.51 7.89
N THR A 355 0.33 12.82 7.73
CA THR A 355 1.02 13.56 6.67
C THR A 355 2.08 14.49 7.28
N PHE A 356 3.25 14.50 6.66
CA PHE A 356 4.42 15.27 7.09
C PHE A 356 4.99 16.03 5.90
N SER A 357 5.53 17.22 6.12
CA SER A 357 6.19 17.99 5.08
C SER A 357 7.23 18.93 5.63
N PHE A 358 8.24 19.23 4.83
CA PHE A 358 9.20 20.33 5.06
C PHE A 358 9.80 20.80 3.75
N THR A 359 10.38 21.99 3.77
CA THR A 359 11.15 22.55 2.66
C THR A 359 12.60 22.71 3.08
N CYS A 360 13.54 22.36 2.21
CA CYS A 360 14.96 22.55 2.44
C CYS A 360 15.73 22.90 1.16
N ASP A 361 17.00 23.27 1.32
CA ASP A 361 17.93 23.66 0.26
C ASP A 361 18.77 22.49 -0.30
N SER A 362 18.42 21.24 0.01
CA SER A 362 19.13 20.06 -0.48
C SER A 362 18.29 19.30 -1.50
N ALA A 363 18.91 18.90 -2.60
CA ALA A 363 18.29 18.10 -3.66
C ALA A 363 17.92 16.68 -3.18
N PRO A 364 16.92 16.05 -3.79
CA PRO A 364 16.48 14.71 -3.40
C PRO A 364 17.50 13.63 -3.78
N GLN A 365 17.56 12.61 -2.91
CA GLN A 365 18.23 11.33 -3.17
C GLN A 365 17.50 10.20 -2.46
N THR A 366 17.89 8.95 -2.72
CA THR A 366 17.45 7.81 -1.90
C THR A 366 18.12 7.88 -0.54
N VAL A 367 17.30 7.79 0.52
CA VAL A 367 17.75 7.77 1.91
C VAL A 367 17.05 6.64 2.66
N SER A 368 17.67 6.17 3.75
CA SER A 368 17.02 5.24 4.66
C SER A 368 16.16 5.99 5.66
N GLY A 369 14.84 5.95 5.49
CA GLY A 369 13.88 6.44 6.46
C GLY A 369 13.62 5.44 7.58
N GLU A 370 13.08 5.91 8.72
CA GLU A 370 12.80 5.06 9.87
C GLU A 370 11.40 5.34 10.44
N ILE A 371 10.66 4.28 10.74
CA ILE A 371 9.46 4.30 11.58
C ILE A 371 9.84 3.72 12.94
N GLY A 372 9.78 4.54 14.00
CA GLY A 372 9.89 4.06 15.37
C GLY A 372 8.56 3.51 15.84
N LEU A 373 8.53 2.21 16.20
CA LEU A 373 7.33 1.55 16.69
C LEU A 373 6.96 2.08 18.08
N PHE A 374 5.67 2.33 18.31
CA PHE A 374 5.17 2.98 19.52
C PHE A 374 4.98 1.99 20.67
N ALA A 375 4.24 0.91 20.45
CA ALA A 375 3.98 -0.09 21.47
C ALA A 375 5.11 -1.12 21.53
N PRO A 376 5.41 -1.68 22.73
CA PRO A 376 6.38 -2.77 22.88
C PRO A 376 6.00 -3.99 22.04
N GLY A 377 7.02 -4.65 21.47
CA GLY A 377 6.81 -5.84 20.67
C GLY A 377 8.13 -6.36 20.10
N SER A 378 8.06 -7.10 19.00
CA SER A 378 9.22 -7.56 18.25
C SER A 378 9.80 -6.41 17.43
N GLY A 379 10.95 -5.91 17.83
CA GLY A 379 11.59 -4.75 17.21
C GLY A 379 11.11 -3.41 17.76
N SER A 380 11.85 -2.37 17.48
CA SER A 380 11.54 -0.99 17.89
C SER A 380 11.57 0.00 16.73
N VAL A 381 12.20 -0.35 15.61
CA VAL A 381 12.38 0.50 14.43
C VAL A 381 12.25 -0.35 13.18
N LEU A 382 11.60 0.20 12.17
CA LEU A 382 11.53 -0.32 10.81
C LEU A 382 12.28 0.66 9.90
N THR A 383 13.24 0.16 9.13
CA THR A 383 14.00 0.95 8.16
C THR A 383 13.53 0.64 6.75
N PHE A 384 13.51 1.65 5.88
CA PHE A 384 13.07 1.50 4.50
C PHE A 384 13.67 2.58 3.61
N ASN A 385 13.81 2.29 2.32
CA ASN A 385 14.28 3.26 1.35
C ASN A 385 13.15 4.21 0.93
N MET A 386 13.48 5.51 0.89
CA MET A 386 12.56 6.57 0.48
C MET A 386 13.33 7.73 -0.15
N VAL A 387 12.62 8.67 -0.77
CA VAL A 387 13.24 9.92 -1.23
C VAL A 387 13.36 10.89 -0.06
N GLY A 388 14.56 11.41 0.14
CA GLY A 388 14.85 12.44 1.12
C GLY A 388 15.94 13.39 0.65
N PRO A 389 16.28 14.43 1.42
CA PRO A 389 17.32 15.39 1.04
C PRO A 389 18.72 14.78 1.09
N GLY A 390 19.61 15.16 0.19
CA GLY A 390 21.02 14.73 0.26
C GLY A 390 21.79 14.65 -1.04
N GLY A 391 21.23 14.91 -2.22
CA GLY A 391 22.01 14.88 -3.47
C GLY A 391 21.15 14.71 -4.72
N GLU A 392 21.64 13.93 -5.64
CA GLU A 392 20.94 13.64 -6.89
C GLU A 392 19.64 12.83 -6.62
N PRO A 393 18.61 13.02 -7.43
CA PRO A 393 17.40 12.21 -7.34
C PRO A 393 17.71 10.71 -7.49
N PRO A 394 17.02 9.81 -6.77
CA PRO A 394 17.18 8.38 -7.00
C PRO A 394 16.76 8.02 -8.43
N LEU A 395 17.42 7.04 -9.04
CA LEU A 395 17.04 6.55 -10.37
C LEU A 395 15.58 6.06 -10.40
N GLY A 396 15.14 5.39 -9.34
CA GLY A 396 13.80 4.82 -9.28
C GLY A 396 13.37 4.37 -7.88
N SER A 397 12.38 3.51 -7.83
CA SER A 397 11.85 2.95 -6.59
C SER A 397 11.51 1.47 -6.72
N SER A 398 11.78 0.71 -5.66
CA SER A 398 11.39 -0.69 -5.54
C SER A 398 9.86 -0.84 -5.40
N LEU A 399 9.32 -1.93 -5.94
CA LEU A 399 7.92 -2.34 -5.78
C LEU A 399 7.85 -3.87 -5.81
N CYS A 400 6.72 -4.43 -5.39
CA CYS A 400 6.44 -5.85 -5.58
C CYS A 400 7.49 -6.74 -4.91
N ALA A 401 7.79 -6.48 -3.63
CA ALA A 401 8.72 -7.32 -2.87
C ALA A 401 8.16 -8.72 -2.64
N GLY A 402 9.07 -9.70 -2.57
CA GLY A 402 8.76 -11.09 -2.24
C GLY A 402 8.74 -11.38 -0.74
N ASP A 403 8.53 -10.37 0.09
CA ASP A 403 8.53 -10.45 1.56
C ASP A 403 7.18 -10.81 2.19
N GLY A 404 6.15 -11.03 1.36
CA GLY A 404 4.80 -11.31 1.81
C GLY A 404 3.92 -10.09 2.07
N SER A 405 4.43 -8.87 1.88
CA SER A 405 3.67 -7.62 2.04
C SER A 405 2.65 -7.37 0.91
N GLY A 406 2.86 -8.03 -0.23
CA GLY A 406 1.99 -7.97 -1.41
C GLY A 406 1.38 -9.33 -1.75
N THR A 407 1.54 -9.76 -3.00
CA THR A 407 1.24 -11.14 -3.39
C THR A 407 2.24 -12.09 -2.74
N PHE A 408 1.77 -13.17 -2.16
CA PHE A 408 2.65 -14.17 -1.55
C PHE A 408 3.48 -14.90 -2.59
N CYS A 409 4.71 -15.19 -2.22
CA CYS A 409 5.57 -16.07 -2.98
C CYS A 409 4.98 -17.48 -3.08
N PRO A 410 5.15 -18.21 -4.22
CA PRO A 410 4.31 -19.36 -4.57
C PRO A 410 4.32 -20.53 -3.58
N CYS A 411 5.41 -20.80 -2.90
CA CYS A 411 5.51 -21.85 -1.89
C CYS A 411 5.95 -21.31 -0.52
N LEU A 412 5.60 -20.05 -0.23
CA LEU A 412 5.99 -19.32 0.97
C LEU A 412 7.51 -19.12 1.08
N ASN A 413 8.20 -19.12 -0.05
CA ASN A 413 9.62 -18.83 -0.19
C ASN A 413 9.88 -17.32 -0.13
N PHE A 414 9.53 -16.70 0.99
CA PHE A 414 9.66 -15.26 1.17
C PHE A 414 11.12 -14.80 1.15
N GLY A 415 11.38 -13.70 0.45
CA GLY A 415 12.63 -12.95 0.55
C GLY A 415 12.58 -11.87 1.62
N LEU A 416 13.55 -10.95 1.57
CA LEU A 416 13.54 -9.75 2.40
C LEU A 416 12.76 -8.60 1.73
N SER A 417 12.50 -7.54 2.49
CA SER A 417 11.99 -6.28 1.93
C SER A 417 12.87 -5.79 0.79
N ASP A 418 12.26 -5.17 -0.22
CA ASP A 418 12.92 -4.69 -1.46
C ASP A 418 13.62 -5.77 -2.30
N ARG A 419 13.32 -7.05 -2.10
CA ARG A 419 13.84 -8.18 -2.86
C ARG A 419 12.73 -9.02 -3.44
N GLY A 420 13.06 -9.87 -4.41
CA GLY A 420 12.16 -10.91 -4.90
C GLY A 420 11.99 -12.04 -3.89
N CYS A 421 11.27 -13.08 -4.29
CA CYS A 421 11.16 -14.31 -3.49
C CYS A 421 12.52 -15.01 -3.32
N GLU A 422 12.68 -15.80 -2.25
CA GLU A 422 13.82 -16.69 -2.06
C GLU A 422 14.14 -17.49 -3.32
N ASN A 423 15.42 -17.68 -3.60
CA ASN A 423 15.93 -18.49 -4.70
C ASN A 423 16.89 -19.57 -4.24
N GLY A 424 17.25 -20.50 -5.10
CA GLY A 424 18.09 -21.64 -4.78
C GLY A 424 19.51 -21.30 -4.30
N SER A 425 19.95 -20.04 -4.43
CA SER A 425 21.27 -19.58 -3.96
C SER A 425 21.18 -18.72 -2.71
N TYR A 426 20.08 -17.98 -2.53
CA TYR A 426 19.93 -16.98 -1.47
C TYR A 426 18.50 -16.90 -0.94
N TRP A 427 18.34 -17.16 0.37
CA TRP A 427 17.07 -17.06 1.07
C TRP A 427 16.51 -15.61 1.11
N GLN A 428 17.39 -14.60 0.96
CA GLN A 428 16.99 -13.19 0.94
C GLN A 428 16.23 -12.80 -0.32
N GLY A 429 16.34 -13.59 -1.39
CA GLY A 429 15.84 -13.23 -2.71
C GLY A 429 16.74 -12.26 -3.48
N CYS A 430 16.52 -12.14 -4.78
CA CYS A 430 17.25 -11.22 -5.67
C CYS A 430 16.71 -9.80 -5.54
N GLN A 431 17.60 -8.80 -5.38
CA GLN A 431 17.27 -7.38 -5.45
C GLN A 431 17.55 -6.84 -6.86
N LEU A 432 16.60 -6.12 -7.41
CA LEU A 432 16.81 -5.20 -8.52
C LEU A 432 16.82 -3.77 -7.95
N ASP A 433 17.90 -3.06 -8.24
CA ASP A 433 18.08 -1.65 -7.90
C ASP A 433 18.68 -0.93 -9.10
N GLY A 434 19.01 0.36 -8.97
CA GLY A 434 19.63 1.11 -10.04
C GLY A 434 20.45 2.29 -9.57
N GLU A 435 21.45 2.61 -10.38
CA GLU A 435 22.38 3.71 -10.20
C GLU A 435 22.28 4.71 -11.35
N GLY A 436 22.81 5.92 -11.15
CA GLY A 436 22.74 7.00 -12.14
C GLY A 436 21.47 7.83 -12.00
N SER A 437 21.12 8.56 -13.04
CA SER A 437 19.97 9.46 -13.06
C SER A 437 18.85 8.95 -13.97
N ALA A 438 17.62 9.39 -13.71
CA ALA A 438 16.47 9.12 -14.57
C ALA A 438 16.43 10.02 -15.82
N SER A 439 17.50 10.74 -16.14
CA SER A 439 17.56 11.64 -17.28
C SER A 439 17.85 10.87 -18.58
N VAL A 440 16.94 10.99 -19.55
CA VAL A 440 17.16 10.46 -20.91
C VAL A 440 18.38 11.13 -21.57
N GLY A 441 18.61 12.41 -21.26
CA GLY A 441 19.73 13.17 -21.81
C GLY A 441 21.09 12.81 -21.22
N ALA A 442 21.14 12.41 -19.93
CA ALA A 442 22.37 11.94 -19.29
C ALA A 442 22.74 10.53 -19.72
N ASP A 443 21.75 9.68 -19.94
CA ASP A 443 21.89 8.27 -20.39
C ASP A 443 22.90 7.46 -19.54
N ASP A 444 22.89 7.70 -18.23
CA ASP A 444 23.82 7.13 -17.25
C ASP A 444 23.15 6.11 -16.31
N ALA A 445 21.88 5.78 -16.56
CA ALA A 445 21.11 4.84 -15.76
C ALA A 445 21.59 3.40 -15.97
N VAL A 446 21.90 2.71 -14.87
CA VAL A 446 22.30 1.30 -14.82
C VAL A 446 21.39 0.56 -13.87
N LEU A 447 20.85 -0.59 -14.29
CA LEU A 447 20.13 -1.51 -13.40
C LEU A 447 21.09 -2.57 -12.87
N THR A 448 21.02 -2.84 -11.57
CA THR A 448 21.84 -3.82 -10.86
C THR A 448 20.96 -4.92 -10.28
N ALA A 449 21.36 -6.17 -10.46
CA ALA A 449 20.77 -7.34 -9.81
C ALA A 449 21.76 -7.89 -8.77
N ASP A 450 21.33 -8.00 -7.52
CA ASP A 450 22.12 -8.51 -6.40
C ASP A 450 21.48 -9.81 -5.87
N ARG A 451 22.30 -10.87 -5.71
CA ARG A 451 21.89 -12.17 -5.15
C ARG A 451 20.79 -12.90 -5.93
N ALA A 452 20.85 -12.89 -7.23
CA ALA A 452 20.16 -13.87 -8.06
C ALA A 452 20.83 -15.26 -7.96
N ALA A 453 20.32 -16.27 -8.68
CA ALA A 453 21.02 -17.57 -8.75
C ALA A 453 22.40 -17.41 -9.41
N LYS A 454 23.42 -18.08 -8.82
CA LYS A 454 24.83 -17.93 -9.18
C LYS A 454 25.13 -18.54 -10.54
N ASN A 455 25.94 -17.85 -11.36
CA ASN A 455 26.41 -18.30 -12.67
C ASN A 455 25.27 -18.76 -13.58
N GLN A 456 24.13 -18.07 -13.53
CA GLN A 456 22.95 -18.39 -14.33
C GLN A 456 22.62 -17.30 -15.34
N PRO A 457 22.07 -17.65 -16.51
CA PRO A 457 21.58 -16.65 -17.44
C PRO A 457 20.34 -15.95 -16.87
N GLY A 458 20.31 -14.61 -17.03
CA GLY A 458 19.21 -13.77 -16.64
C GLY A 458 18.90 -12.72 -17.71
N LEU A 459 17.73 -12.11 -17.61
CA LEU A 459 17.20 -11.15 -18.54
C LEU A 459 16.67 -9.92 -17.80
N PHE A 460 17.23 -8.76 -18.04
CA PHE A 460 16.61 -7.49 -17.70
C PHE A 460 15.51 -7.17 -18.71
N PHE A 461 14.33 -6.83 -18.22
CA PHE A 461 13.21 -6.46 -19.08
C PHE A 461 12.43 -5.27 -18.50
N GLN A 462 11.73 -4.58 -19.39
CA GLN A 462 10.91 -3.40 -19.11
C GLN A 462 9.46 -3.70 -19.41
N GLY A 463 8.55 -3.16 -18.62
CA GLY A 463 7.12 -3.06 -18.90
C GLY A 463 6.64 -1.62 -18.86
N ASP A 464 5.50 -1.33 -19.46
CA ASP A 464 4.85 -0.02 -19.41
C ASP A 464 3.76 0.05 -18.33
N GLN A 465 3.51 -1.06 -17.62
CA GLN A 465 2.53 -1.15 -16.55
C GLN A 465 3.08 -1.98 -15.38
N GLU A 466 2.70 -1.61 -14.17
CA GLU A 466 2.87 -2.48 -13.01
C GLU A 466 1.83 -3.60 -13.02
N VAL A 467 2.19 -4.73 -12.45
CA VAL A 467 1.29 -5.89 -12.37
C VAL A 467 0.59 -5.89 -11.01
N ASN A 468 -0.75 -6.05 -11.02
CA ASN A 468 -1.58 -6.15 -9.82
C ASN A 468 -1.36 -4.97 -8.84
N ALA A 469 -1.43 -3.73 -9.36
CA ALA A 469 -1.21 -2.51 -8.58
C ALA A 469 0.11 -2.55 -7.76
N GLY A 470 1.20 -3.00 -8.39
CA GLY A 470 2.53 -3.06 -7.80
C GLY A 470 2.77 -4.23 -6.84
N ARG A 471 1.82 -5.16 -6.70
CA ARG A 471 1.95 -6.35 -5.83
C ARG A 471 2.44 -7.59 -6.56
N GLY A 472 2.41 -7.56 -7.89
CA GLY A 472 2.79 -8.68 -8.73
C GLY A 472 1.81 -9.85 -8.77
N VAL A 473 2.15 -10.84 -9.58
CA VAL A 473 1.45 -12.13 -9.68
C VAL A 473 2.48 -13.25 -9.71
N ILE A 474 2.14 -14.43 -9.23
CA ILE A 474 3.03 -15.61 -9.22
C ILE A 474 3.57 -15.87 -10.62
N PHE A 475 4.88 -16.06 -10.74
CA PHE A 475 5.58 -16.36 -11.97
C PHE A 475 6.85 -17.18 -11.71
N GLY A 476 6.80 -18.48 -11.97
CA GLY A 476 7.85 -19.41 -11.54
C GLY A 476 7.92 -19.49 -10.02
N ASP A 477 9.10 -19.40 -9.46
CA ASP A 477 9.33 -19.36 -8.01
C ASP A 477 9.29 -17.93 -7.44
N GLY A 478 8.97 -16.94 -8.27
CA GLY A 478 8.91 -15.53 -7.91
C GLY A 478 7.59 -14.86 -8.27
N LEU A 479 7.64 -13.52 -8.33
CA LEU A 479 6.51 -12.66 -8.68
C LEU A 479 6.84 -11.86 -9.95
N ARG A 480 5.92 -11.79 -10.91
CA ARG A 480 6.03 -10.88 -12.05
C ARG A 480 5.46 -9.53 -11.67
N CYS A 481 6.28 -8.49 -11.70
CA CYS A 481 6.00 -7.14 -11.26
C CYS A 481 5.84 -6.15 -12.42
N ALA A 482 6.62 -6.34 -13.49
CA ALA A 482 6.56 -5.54 -14.71
C ALA A 482 5.70 -6.21 -15.78
N GLY A 483 4.76 -5.47 -16.37
CA GLY A 483 3.76 -5.96 -17.30
C GLY A 483 3.40 -4.98 -18.41
N GLY A 484 2.19 -5.17 -18.98
CA GLY A 484 1.75 -4.42 -20.14
C GLY A 484 2.54 -4.82 -21.39
N PHE A 485 3.03 -3.85 -22.15
CA PHE A 485 3.93 -4.09 -23.28
C PHE A 485 5.34 -4.35 -22.76
N VAL A 486 5.72 -5.64 -22.70
CA VAL A 486 7.03 -6.06 -22.19
C VAL A 486 8.09 -6.01 -23.27
N LYS A 487 9.22 -5.35 -22.98
CA LYS A 487 10.39 -5.27 -23.82
C LYS A 487 11.60 -5.91 -23.14
N ARG A 488 12.28 -6.82 -23.84
CA ARG A 488 13.57 -7.39 -23.39
C ARG A 488 14.66 -6.35 -23.62
N LEU A 489 15.48 -6.14 -22.59
CA LEU A 489 16.56 -5.16 -22.63
C LEU A 489 17.90 -5.85 -22.88
N GLU A 490 18.38 -6.63 -21.91
CA GLU A 490 19.67 -7.26 -21.97
C GLU A 490 19.67 -8.66 -21.34
N VAL A 491 20.37 -9.59 -21.95
CA VAL A 491 20.62 -10.92 -21.39
C VAL A 491 22.06 -10.95 -20.87
N ILE A 492 22.21 -11.27 -19.60
CA ILE A 492 23.51 -11.41 -18.93
C ILE A 492 23.65 -12.81 -18.32
N THR A 493 24.84 -13.12 -17.85
CA THR A 493 25.09 -14.24 -16.93
C THR A 493 25.53 -13.65 -15.59
N THR A 494 24.83 -14.01 -14.51
CA THR A 494 25.21 -13.58 -13.16
C THR A 494 26.58 -14.16 -12.79
N ASP A 495 27.30 -13.46 -11.95
CA ASP A 495 28.61 -13.88 -11.46
C ASP A 495 28.55 -14.98 -10.38
N ALA A 496 29.68 -15.29 -9.75
CA ALA A 496 29.79 -16.28 -8.68
C ALA A 496 29.06 -15.86 -7.37
N PHE A 497 28.64 -14.60 -7.26
CA PHE A 497 27.87 -14.06 -6.14
C PHE A 497 26.39 -13.88 -6.51
N GLY A 498 26.00 -14.20 -7.75
CA GLY A 498 24.63 -14.02 -8.24
C GLY A 498 24.34 -12.58 -8.68
N ASP A 499 25.37 -11.76 -8.87
CA ASP A 499 25.26 -10.36 -9.21
C ASP A 499 25.40 -10.12 -10.71
N GLY A 500 24.83 -9.01 -11.18
CA GLY A 500 24.94 -8.58 -12.57
C GLY A 500 24.32 -7.21 -12.79
N GLU A 501 24.73 -6.56 -13.86
CA GLU A 501 24.28 -5.21 -14.20
C GLU A 501 24.02 -5.06 -15.69
N THR A 502 23.28 -4.01 -16.06
CA THR A 502 23.08 -3.64 -17.47
C THR A 502 24.28 -2.86 -17.98
N THR A 503 24.66 -3.14 -19.23
CA THR A 503 25.76 -2.44 -19.93
C THR A 503 25.27 -1.60 -21.11
N ILE A 504 23.99 -1.59 -21.36
CA ILE A 504 23.32 -0.91 -22.46
C ILE A 504 22.79 0.46 -22.04
N SER A 505 22.53 1.34 -22.99
CA SER A 505 21.66 2.50 -22.76
C SER A 505 20.24 2.02 -22.48
N LEU A 506 19.75 2.20 -21.25
CA LEU A 506 18.38 1.86 -20.87
C LEU A 506 17.36 2.72 -21.62
N ALA A 507 17.65 4.01 -21.76
CA ALA A 507 16.78 4.96 -22.44
C ALA A 507 16.61 4.60 -23.94
N ALA A 508 17.70 4.42 -24.66
CA ALA A 508 17.65 4.10 -26.08
C ALA A 508 17.10 2.69 -26.33
N THR A 509 17.58 1.67 -25.58
CA THR A 509 17.13 0.30 -25.74
C THR A 509 15.67 0.15 -25.30
N GLY A 510 15.27 0.80 -24.20
CA GLY A 510 13.89 0.84 -23.71
C GLY A 510 12.96 1.60 -24.65
N GLY A 511 13.47 2.58 -25.40
CA GLY A 511 12.68 3.49 -26.22
C GLY A 511 11.84 4.42 -25.36
N VAL A 512 12.45 4.99 -24.31
CA VAL A 512 11.80 5.87 -23.35
C VAL A 512 12.03 7.33 -23.70
N SER A 513 11.14 8.19 -23.24
CA SER A 513 11.19 9.65 -23.37
C SER A 513 10.97 10.32 -22.02
N GLY A 514 11.36 11.57 -21.89
CA GLY A 514 11.06 12.33 -20.66
C GLY A 514 9.56 12.38 -20.40
N GLY A 515 9.17 12.10 -19.17
CA GLY A 515 7.78 11.94 -18.72
C GLY A 515 7.25 10.49 -18.71
N ASP A 516 7.99 9.56 -19.31
CA ASP A 516 7.60 8.16 -19.30
C ASP A 516 7.79 7.53 -17.92
N VAL A 517 6.85 6.67 -17.54
CA VAL A 517 6.98 5.76 -16.40
C VAL A 517 7.21 4.35 -16.94
N ARG A 518 8.25 3.70 -16.48
CA ARG A 518 8.57 2.32 -16.87
C ARG A 518 8.84 1.49 -15.62
N TYR A 519 8.56 0.18 -15.77
CA TYR A 519 8.70 -0.83 -14.73
C TYR A 519 9.72 -1.85 -15.18
N TYR A 520 10.73 -2.12 -14.39
CA TYR A 520 11.84 -2.99 -14.70
C TYR A 520 11.83 -4.19 -13.79
N GLN A 521 12.35 -5.31 -14.31
CA GLN A 521 12.51 -6.52 -13.51
C GLN A 521 13.61 -7.39 -14.10
N PHE A 522 14.30 -8.16 -13.25
CA PHE A 522 15.27 -9.16 -13.64
C PHE A 522 14.68 -10.55 -13.50
N TRP A 523 14.59 -11.30 -14.60
CA TRP A 523 14.23 -12.70 -14.64
C TRP A 523 15.50 -13.52 -14.78
N TYR A 524 15.64 -14.65 -14.05
CA TYR A 524 16.83 -15.49 -14.12
C TYR A 524 16.49 -16.96 -13.98
N ARG A 525 17.34 -17.84 -14.53
CA ARG A 525 17.29 -19.27 -14.31
C ARG A 525 17.66 -19.59 -12.87
N ASP A 526 16.95 -20.55 -12.29
CA ASP A 526 17.19 -21.05 -10.93
C ASP A 526 17.02 -22.58 -10.90
N PRO A 527 17.87 -23.34 -11.64
CA PRO A 527 17.64 -24.77 -11.85
C PRO A 527 18.11 -25.64 -10.68
N VAL A 528 18.93 -25.12 -9.76
CA VAL A 528 19.52 -25.87 -8.65
C VAL A 528 18.83 -25.45 -7.37
N GLU A 529 18.22 -26.41 -6.65
CA GLU A 529 17.52 -26.16 -5.39
C GLU A 529 16.40 -25.09 -5.50
N SER A 530 15.79 -24.96 -6.70
CA SER A 530 14.63 -24.09 -6.96
C SER A 530 13.56 -24.29 -5.88
N PRO A 531 13.24 -23.30 -5.03
CA PRO A 531 12.45 -23.50 -3.81
C PRO A 531 11.07 -24.12 -4.07
N CYS A 532 10.41 -23.72 -5.17
CA CYS A 532 9.10 -24.23 -5.57
C CYS A 532 9.15 -25.18 -6.78
N GLY A 533 10.33 -25.47 -7.31
CA GLY A 533 10.54 -26.35 -8.45
C GLY A 533 10.23 -25.74 -9.81
N GLY A 534 10.04 -24.41 -9.90
CA GLY A 534 9.77 -23.70 -11.17
C GLY A 534 10.99 -23.59 -12.09
N GLY A 535 12.19 -23.72 -11.58
CA GLY A 535 13.46 -23.68 -12.31
C GLY A 535 13.85 -22.29 -12.81
N PHE A 536 13.12 -21.25 -12.40
CA PHE A 536 13.43 -19.84 -12.63
C PHE A 536 12.76 -18.96 -11.57
N ASN A 537 13.32 -17.79 -11.35
CA ASN A 537 12.81 -16.83 -10.38
C ASN A 537 12.92 -15.40 -10.92
N THR A 538 12.47 -14.42 -10.14
CA THR A 538 12.49 -13.00 -10.48
C THR A 538 12.92 -12.17 -9.28
N SER A 539 13.51 -11.00 -9.55
CA SER A 539 13.73 -9.94 -8.55
C SER A 539 12.41 -9.30 -8.11
N ASN A 540 12.48 -8.34 -7.17
CA ASN A 540 11.47 -7.29 -7.03
C ASN A 540 11.28 -6.54 -8.35
N GLY A 541 10.21 -5.75 -8.47
CA GLY A 541 10.06 -4.76 -9.52
C GLY A 541 10.82 -3.46 -9.19
N PHE A 542 11.17 -2.68 -10.22
CA PHE A 542 11.81 -1.38 -10.07
C PHE A 542 11.14 -0.36 -11.00
N ARG A 543 10.66 0.75 -10.47
CA ARG A 543 9.92 1.78 -11.20
C ARG A 543 10.81 2.99 -11.43
N ILE A 544 10.93 3.43 -12.68
CA ILE A 544 11.64 4.67 -13.06
C ILE A 544 10.63 5.64 -13.68
N VAL A 545 10.70 6.92 -13.25
CA VAL A 545 10.03 8.06 -13.89
C VAL A 545 11.08 8.83 -14.65
N TRP A 546 11.10 8.68 -15.97
CA TRP A 546 12.12 9.27 -16.81
C TRP A 546 11.93 10.78 -16.95
N THR A 547 13.02 11.51 -16.83
CA THR A 547 13.11 12.96 -17.09
C THR A 547 13.82 13.24 -18.41
N PRO A 548 13.67 14.45 -18.99
CA PRO A 548 14.33 14.84 -20.25
C PRO A 548 15.85 14.73 -20.23
#